data_a6ddb663af5e950685fd0ac863bb2b20
#
_entry.id   a6ddb663af5e950685fd0ac863bb2b20
#
_cell.length_a   1.000
_cell.length_b   1.000
_cell.length_c   1.000
_cell.angle_alpha   90.00
_cell.angle_beta   90.00
_cell.angle_gamma   90.00
#
_symmetry.space_group_name_H-M   'P 1'
#
loop_
_entity.id
_entity.type
_entity.pdbx_description
1 polymer ?
#
loop_
_entity_poly.entity_id
_entity_poly.type
_entity_poly.pdbx_seq_one_letter_code
_entity_poly.pdbx_strand_id
1 'polypeptide(L)'
;GLRALLWICAGITCALLVFLIGYIFYRGVGNLSWQLVSSQTSYIKGTIGILPNILNTLYIILVAMVIVLPLGVGAAIYLTEYATNHKVVAIIEFATETLTGIPSIIFGLVGMLFFLQKLGLAPGILAGGLTLVVMILPTIVRTTQESLKTVPQSYREGALGLGAGKWHMVRTVVLPNAIDGIVTGCILAVGRIVGESAALLFTAGFGLILNDFFTSLQSSSATLTVALYVYANERGETGVAFAIATILMILTFLI
;
A
#
# COMPACT_ATOMS: atom_id res chain seq x y z
N GLY A 1 -8.06 14.63 37.23
CA GLY A 1 -9.16 13.89 36.66
C GLY A 1 -8.95 13.43 35.23
N LEU A 2 -9.96 13.51 34.37
CA LEU A 2 -9.98 12.96 33.00
C LEU A 2 -8.83 13.45 32.13
N ARG A 3 -8.46 14.74 32.21
CA ARG A 3 -7.32 15.31 31.46
C ARG A 3 -5.99 14.65 31.81
N ALA A 4 -5.75 14.36 33.08
CA ALA A 4 -4.52 13.69 33.52
C ALA A 4 -4.46 12.25 32.95
N LEU A 5 -5.60 11.53 32.96
CA LEU A 5 -5.69 10.20 32.38
C LEU A 5 -5.37 10.21 30.87
N LEU A 6 -5.92 11.17 30.12
CA LEU A 6 -5.63 11.32 28.68
C LEU A 6 -4.14 11.58 28.41
N TRP A 7 -3.50 12.45 29.20
CA TRP A 7 -2.07 12.71 29.06
C TRP A 7 -1.20 11.50 29.41
N ILE A 8 -1.59 10.72 30.44
CA ILE A 8 -0.90 9.48 30.79
C ILE A 8 -1.04 8.46 29.67
N CYS A 9 -2.25 8.23 29.15
CA CYS A 9 -2.46 7.30 28.03
C CYS A 9 -1.67 7.71 26.78
N ALA A 10 -1.70 8.99 26.42
CA ALA A 10 -0.92 9.52 25.31
C ALA A 10 0.59 9.33 25.54
N GLY A 11 1.08 9.64 26.74
CA GLY A 11 2.49 9.45 27.11
C GLY A 11 2.95 8.00 27.03
N ILE A 12 2.14 7.06 27.53
CA ILE A 12 2.42 5.62 27.44
C ILE A 12 2.45 5.15 25.99
N THR A 13 1.50 5.58 25.17
CA THR A 13 1.46 5.21 23.73
C THR A 13 2.69 5.74 22.99
N CYS A 14 3.04 7.01 23.19
CA CYS A 14 4.25 7.59 22.59
C CYS A 14 5.53 6.89 23.06
N ALA A 15 5.64 6.62 24.37
CA ALA A 15 6.80 5.93 24.92
C ALA A 15 6.95 4.50 24.34
N LEU A 16 5.83 3.77 24.22
CA LEU A 16 5.81 2.44 23.60
C LEU A 16 6.26 2.48 22.14
N LEU A 17 5.76 3.43 21.36
CA LEU A 17 6.16 3.58 19.95
C LEU A 17 7.64 3.89 19.82
N VAL A 18 8.15 4.86 20.58
CA VAL A 18 9.58 5.22 20.58
C VAL A 18 10.44 4.04 21.03
N PHE A 19 10.00 3.30 22.04
CA PHE A 19 10.70 2.09 22.50
C PHE A 19 10.74 1.01 21.41
N LEU A 20 9.63 0.71 20.75
CA LEU A 20 9.58 -0.31 19.67
C LEU A 20 10.47 0.09 18.49
N ILE A 21 10.38 1.35 18.06
CA ILE A 21 11.22 1.88 16.98
C ILE A 21 12.70 1.76 17.38
N GLY A 22 13.06 2.27 18.55
CA GLY A 22 14.43 2.21 19.07
C GLY A 22 14.95 0.78 19.20
N TYR A 23 14.11 -0.15 19.68
CA TYR A 23 14.46 -1.56 19.80
C TYR A 23 14.72 -2.23 18.45
N ILE A 24 13.89 -1.96 17.43
CA ILE A 24 14.08 -2.50 16.09
C ILE A 24 15.38 -1.98 15.49
N PHE A 25 15.66 -0.67 15.60
CA PHE A 25 16.92 -0.09 15.14
C PHE A 25 18.13 -0.65 15.89
N TYR A 26 18.06 -0.75 17.22
CA TYR A 26 19.14 -1.29 18.04
C TYR A 26 19.50 -2.72 17.64
N ARG A 27 18.51 -3.57 17.41
CA ARG A 27 18.71 -4.97 17.01
C ARG A 27 19.04 -5.14 15.54
N GLY A 28 18.53 -4.24 14.67
CA GLY A 28 18.64 -4.40 13.23
C GLY A 28 19.90 -3.79 12.62
N VAL A 29 20.37 -2.64 13.11
CA VAL A 29 21.53 -1.94 12.53
C VAL A 29 22.79 -2.79 12.58
N GLY A 30 23.01 -3.56 13.67
CA GLY A 30 24.15 -4.46 13.80
C GLY A 30 24.18 -5.61 12.80
N ASN A 31 23.03 -5.95 12.20
CA ASN A 31 22.89 -7.01 11.19
C ASN A 31 22.82 -6.48 9.75
N LEU A 32 22.82 -5.16 9.56
CA LEU A 32 22.86 -4.54 8.24
C LEU A 32 24.26 -4.64 7.67
N SER A 33 24.40 -5.30 6.52
CA SER A 33 25.64 -5.31 5.76
C SER A 33 25.35 -4.97 4.30
N TRP A 34 26.33 -4.39 3.61
CA TRP A 34 26.21 -4.13 2.18
C TRP A 34 25.91 -5.41 1.39
N GLN A 35 26.53 -6.52 1.81
CA GLN A 35 26.29 -7.83 1.21
C GLN A 35 24.84 -8.28 1.36
N LEU A 36 24.20 -8.07 2.52
CA LEU A 36 22.79 -8.40 2.75
C LEU A 36 21.88 -7.66 1.76
N VAL A 37 22.10 -6.37 1.56
CA VAL A 37 21.24 -5.51 0.74
C VAL A 37 21.49 -5.70 -0.77
N SER A 38 22.74 -5.97 -1.17
CA SER A 38 23.15 -6.01 -2.58
C SER A 38 23.20 -7.41 -3.20
N SER A 39 23.00 -8.46 -2.42
CA SER A 39 23.07 -9.84 -2.91
C SER A 39 21.71 -10.56 -2.88
N GLN A 40 21.67 -11.70 -3.57
CA GLN A 40 20.58 -12.66 -3.46
C GLN A 40 20.98 -13.79 -2.49
N THR A 41 19.97 -14.43 -1.90
CA THR A 41 20.19 -15.61 -1.06
C THR A 41 20.74 -16.75 -1.89
N SER A 42 21.88 -17.30 -1.47
CA SER A 42 22.50 -18.47 -2.09
C SER A 42 22.71 -19.57 -1.06
N TYR A 43 22.00 -20.67 -1.22
CA TYR A 43 22.14 -21.85 -0.36
C TYR A 43 23.50 -22.53 -0.52
N ILE A 44 24.09 -22.45 -1.74
CA ILE A 44 25.40 -23.07 -2.03
C ILE A 44 26.52 -22.32 -1.31
N LYS A 45 26.44 -21.00 -1.26
CA LYS A 45 27.44 -20.14 -0.62
C LYS A 45 27.14 -19.85 0.85
N GLY A 46 25.98 -20.28 1.37
CA GLY A 46 25.53 -19.96 2.73
C GLY A 46 25.33 -18.47 2.98
N THR A 47 25.11 -17.68 1.92
CA THR A 47 24.93 -16.23 2.01
C THR A 47 23.44 -15.87 1.96
N ILE A 48 23.04 -14.96 2.84
CA ILE A 48 21.68 -14.40 2.85
C ILE A 48 21.72 -13.02 2.20
N GLY A 49 20.82 -12.79 1.26
CA GLY A 49 20.65 -11.49 0.58
C GLY A 49 19.19 -11.18 0.34
N ILE A 50 18.83 -9.91 0.46
CA ILE A 50 17.44 -9.42 0.38
C ILE A 50 17.19 -8.53 -0.84
N LEU A 51 18.15 -8.41 -1.76
CA LEU A 51 17.98 -7.63 -3.00
C LEU A 51 16.72 -8.01 -3.79
N PRO A 52 16.41 -9.32 -3.99
CA PRO A 52 15.18 -9.72 -4.66
C PRO A 52 13.92 -9.18 -3.99
N ASN A 53 13.89 -9.18 -2.66
CA ASN A 53 12.74 -8.73 -1.88
C ASN A 53 12.55 -7.21 -1.96
N ILE A 54 13.65 -6.44 -2.03
CA ILE A 54 13.61 -4.99 -2.27
C ILE A 54 13.01 -4.70 -3.64
N LEU A 55 13.50 -5.36 -4.69
CA LEU A 55 13.00 -5.17 -6.05
C LEU A 55 11.53 -5.62 -6.19
N ASN A 56 11.17 -6.77 -5.61
CA ASN A 56 9.78 -7.24 -5.61
C ASN A 56 8.84 -6.27 -4.90
N THR A 57 9.30 -5.61 -3.83
CA THR A 57 8.51 -4.56 -3.15
C THR A 57 8.30 -3.35 -4.06
N LEU A 58 9.32 -2.92 -4.80
CA LEU A 58 9.18 -1.84 -5.77
C LEU A 58 8.27 -2.23 -6.94
N TYR A 59 8.41 -3.45 -7.44
CA TYR A 59 7.58 -3.97 -8.53
C TYR A 59 6.09 -4.03 -8.15
N ILE A 60 5.78 -4.51 -6.95
CA ILE A 60 4.38 -4.61 -6.51
C ILE A 60 3.75 -3.24 -6.26
N ILE A 61 4.53 -2.27 -5.72
CA ILE A 61 4.10 -0.87 -5.59
C ILE A 61 3.75 -0.32 -6.97
N LEU A 62 4.64 -0.49 -7.93
CA LEU A 62 4.44 0.01 -9.29
C LEU A 62 3.19 -0.60 -9.93
N VAL A 63 3.04 -1.92 -9.91
CA VAL A 63 1.87 -2.62 -10.48
C VAL A 63 0.58 -2.18 -9.81
N ALA A 64 0.54 -2.15 -8.48
CA ALA A 64 -0.65 -1.74 -7.75
C ALA A 64 -1.03 -0.28 -8.02
N MET A 65 -0.05 0.64 -7.96
CA MET A 65 -0.30 2.08 -8.15
C MET A 65 -0.71 2.43 -9.57
N VAL A 66 -0.07 1.83 -10.59
CA VAL A 66 -0.44 2.05 -12.01
C VAL A 66 -1.89 1.67 -12.29
N ILE A 67 -2.42 0.68 -11.60
CA ILE A 67 -3.81 0.22 -11.77
C ILE A 67 -4.77 1.02 -10.87
N VAL A 68 -4.44 1.16 -9.58
CA VAL A 68 -5.37 1.73 -8.60
C VAL A 68 -5.55 3.24 -8.74
N LEU A 69 -4.54 3.98 -9.17
CA LEU A 69 -4.64 5.44 -9.32
C LEU A 69 -5.67 5.85 -10.37
N PRO A 70 -5.58 5.40 -11.64
CA PRO A 70 -6.56 5.80 -12.63
C PRO A 70 -7.98 5.31 -12.28
N LEU A 71 -8.11 4.12 -11.70
CA LEU A 71 -9.41 3.58 -11.30
C LEU A 71 -9.99 4.34 -10.11
N GLY A 72 -9.21 4.57 -9.06
CA GLY A 72 -9.66 5.23 -7.83
C GLY A 72 -9.94 6.71 -8.02
N VAL A 73 -9.03 7.44 -8.69
CA VAL A 73 -9.22 8.85 -9.00
C VAL A 73 -10.39 9.04 -9.97
N GLY A 74 -10.48 8.20 -11.00
CA GLY A 74 -11.60 8.23 -11.95
C GLY A 74 -12.95 7.96 -11.27
N ALA A 75 -13.03 6.96 -10.40
CA ALA A 75 -14.22 6.67 -9.62
C ALA A 75 -14.60 7.83 -8.68
N ALA A 76 -13.63 8.42 -7.99
CA ALA A 76 -13.86 9.57 -7.11
C ALA A 76 -14.38 10.79 -7.87
N ILE A 77 -13.80 11.10 -9.03
CA ILE A 77 -14.29 12.18 -9.90
C ILE A 77 -15.74 11.90 -10.33
N TYR A 78 -16.02 10.67 -10.77
CA TYR A 78 -17.37 10.31 -11.17
C TYR A 78 -18.37 10.49 -10.01
N LEU A 79 -18.07 9.97 -8.84
CA LEU A 79 -18.94 10.03 -7.67
C LEU A 79 -19.16 11.46 -7.15
N THR A 80 -18.12 12.31 -7.25
CA THR A 80 -18.19 13.69 -6.72
C THR A 80 -18.79 14.67 -7.72
N GLU A 81 -18.42 14.56 -9.00
CA GLU A 81 -18.75 15.59 -10.00
C GLU A 81 -19.88 15.17 -10.95
N TYR A 82 -20.07 13.89 -11.23
CA TYR A 82 -21.02 13.42 -12.25
C TYR A 82 -22.25 12.71 -11.70
N ALA A 83 -22.11 11.99 -10.58
CA ALA A 83 -23.20 11.19 -10.05
C ALA A 83 -24.35 12.07 -9.55
N THR A 84 -25.53 11.89 -10.13
CA THR A 84 -26.74 12.64 -9.78
C THR A 84 -27.62 11.90 -8.77
N ASN A 85 -27.49 10.58 -8.69
CA ASN A 85 -28.30 9.75 -7.79
C ASN A 85 -27.60 9.59 -6.44
N HIS A 86 -27.96 10.43 -5.48
CA HIS A 86 -27.40 10.41 -4.13
C HIS A 86 -27.56 9.06 -3.40
N LYS A 87 -28.58 8.26 -3.70
CA LYS A 87 -28.76 6.93 -3.09
C LYS A 87 -27.71 5.95 -3.58
N VAL A 88 -27.39 5.96 -4.86
CA VAL A 88 -26.34 5.12 -5.45
C VAL A 88 -24.97 5.51 -4.90
N VAL A 89 -24.69 6.82 -4.82
CA VAL A 89 -23.45 7.33 -4.22
C VAL A 89 -23.31 6.85 -2.79
N ALA A 90 -24.35 7.00 -1.97
CA ALA A 90 -24.33 6.57 -0.57
C ALA A 90 -24.10 5.05 -0.42
N ILE A 91 -24.68 4.22 -1.30
CA ILE A 91 -24.44 2.76 -1.29
C ILE A 91 -22.98 2.45 -1.64
N ILE A 92 -22.41 3.12 -2.63
CA ILE A 92 -21.00 2.91 -3.02
C ILE A 92 -20.05 3.37 -1.90
N GLU A 93 -20.32 4.55 -1.31
CA GLU A 93 -19.53 5.06 -0.18
C GLU A 93 -19.61 4.11 1.03
N PHE A 94 -20.78 3.60 1.36
CA PHE A 94 -20.96 2.60 2.41
C PHE A 94 -20.21 1.30 2.10
N ALA A 95 -20.28 0.80 0.86
CA ALA A 95 -19.56 -0.39 0.45
C ALA A 95 -18.05 -0.20 0.55
N THR A 96 -17.51 0.93 0.08
CA THR A 96 -16.08 1.25 0.18
C THR A 96 -15.63 1.39 1.63
N GLU A 97 -16.43 1.99 2.49
CA GLU A 97 -16.13 2.10 3.92
C GLU A 97 -16.11 0.73 4.61
N THR A 98 -17.07 -0.13 4.29
CA THR A 98 -17.13 -1.51 4.80
C THR A 98 -15.88 -2.30 4.38
N LEU A 99 -15.41 -2.18 3.13
CA LEU A 99 -14.21 -2.84 2.64
C LEU A 99 -12.95 -2.43 3.42
N THR A 100 -12.84 -1.19 3.88
CA THR A 100 -11.68 -0.75 4.68
C THR A 100 -11.57 -1.43 6.04
N GLY A 101 -12.68 -1.92 6.58
CA GLY A 101 -12.75 -2.64 7.86
C GLY A 101 -12.40 -4.12 7.78
N ILE A 102 -12.29 -4.69 6.58
CA ILE A 102 -11.99 -6.11 6.39
C ILE A 102 -10.50 -6.38 6.68
N PRO A 103 -10.15 -7.40 7.50
CA PRO A 103 -8.77 -7.81 7.73
C PRO A 103 -8.06 -8.19 6.42
N SER A 104 -6.80 -7.75 6.26
CA SER A 104 -6.03 -7.95 5.01
C SER A 104 -5.85 -9.42 4.62
N ILE A 105 -5.78 -10.31 5.60
CA ILE A 105 -5.70 -11.76 5.35
C ILE A 105 -6.89 -12.28 4.52
N ILE A 106 -8.09 -11.72 4.72
CA ILE A 106 -9.28 -12.10 3.96
C ILE A 106 -9.12 -11.69 2.49
N PHE A 107 -8.58 -10.50 2.22
CA PHE A 107 -8.24 -10.10 0.85
C PHE A 107 -7.22 -11.06 0.21
N GLY A 108 -6.24 -11.54 0.98
CA GLY A 108 -5.28 -12.54 0.53
C GLY A 108 -5.94 -13.87 0.15
N LEU A 109 -6.82 -14.37 1.01
CA LEU A 109 -7.56 -15.61 0.75
C LEU A 109 -8.50 -15.48 -0.46
N VAL A 110 -9.27 -14.39 -0.52
CA VAL A 110 -10.15 -14.11 -1.68
C VAL A 110 -9.33 -13.92 -2.95
N GLY A 111 -8.21 -13.20 -2.87
CA GLY A 111 -7.28 -13.00 -3.98
C GLY A 111 -6.71 -14.33 -4.48
N MET A 112 -6.30 -15.21 -3.58
CA MET A 112 -5.84 -16.56 -3.93
C MET A 112 -6.93 -17.35 -4.64
N LEU A 113 -8.14 -17.39 -4.07
CA LEU A 113 -9.26 -18.15 -4.66
C LEU A 113 -9.67 -17.60 -6.03
N PHE A 114 -9.70 -16.28 -6.16
CA PHE A 114 -10.16 -15.62 -7.39
C PHE A 114 -9.08 -15.54 -8.46
N PHE A 115 -7.92 -14.95 -8.12
CA PHE A 115 -6.87 -14.72 -9.12
C PHE A 115 -6.08 -15.99 -9.45
N LEU A 116 -5.68 -16.79 -8.45
CA LEU A 116 -4.88 -17.98 -8.70
C LEU A 116 -5.75 -19.16 -9.15
N GLN A 117 -6.79 -19.49 -8.37
CA GLN A 117 -7.56 -20.72 -8.65
C GLN A 117 -8.59 -20.54 -9.77
N LYS A 118 -9.36 -19.43 -9.77
CA LYS A 118 -10.43 -19.22 -10.75
C LYS A 118 -9.92 -18.65 -12.07
N LEU A 119 -9.02 -17.66 -12.04
CA LEU A 119 -8.45 -17.05 -13.24
C LEU A 119 -7.18 -17.76 -13.72
N GLY A 120 -6.61 -18.70 -12.94
CA GLY A 120 -5.43 -19.46 -13.32
C GLY A 120 -4.12 -18.66 -13.36
N LEU A 121 -4.05 -17.51 -12.68
CA LEU A 121 -2.81 -16.76 -12.58
C LEU A 121 -1.79 -17.50 -11.70
N ALA A 122 -0.52 -17.44 -12.08
CA ALA A 122 0.54 -17.93 -11.22
C ALA A 122 0.71 -17.02 -9.98
N PRO A 123 1.12 -17.58 -8.81
CA PRO A 123 1.55 -16.77 -7.68
C PRO A 123 2.68 -15.84 -8.12
N GLY A 124 2.58 -14.54 -7.81
CA GLY A 124 3.57 -13.55 -8.25
C GLY A 124 3.12 -12.11 -8.02
N ILE A 125 3.93 -11.20 -8.50
CA ILE A 125 3.70 -9.76 -8.35
C ILE A 125 2.37 -9.32 -9.00
N LEU A 126 1.94 -9.95 -10.10
CA LEU A 126 0.69 -9.60 -10.75
C LEU A 126 -0.52 -9.95 -9.88
N ALA A 127 -0.61 -11.18 -9.40
CA ALA A 127 -1.72 -11.62 -8.56
C ALA A 127 -1.74 -10.88 -7.22
N GLY A 128 -0.56 -10.68 -6.61
CA GLY A 128 -0.41 -9.89 -5.40
C GLY A 128 -0.81 -8.43 -5.62
N GLY A 129 -0.34 -7.81 -6.71
CA GLY A 129 -0.68 -6.44 -7.08
C GLY A 129 -2.16 -6.23 -7.31
N LEU A 130 -2.85 -7.12 -8.03
CA LEU A 130 -4.30 -7.07 -8.23
C LEU A 130 -5.08 -7.21 -6.91
N THR A 131 -4.60 -8.06 -6.00
CA THR A 131 -5.19 -8.20 -4.66
C THR A 131 -5.04 -6.90 -3.86
N LEU A 132 -3.87 -6.27 -3.92
CA LEU A 132 -3.63 -4.97 -3.30
C LEU A 132 -4.47 -3.86 -3.93
N VAL A 133 -4.68 -3.87 -5.24
CA VAL A 133 -5.59 -2.92 -5.91
C VAL A 133 -6.97 -2.97 -5.29
N VAL A 134 -7.56 -4.16 -5.13
CA VAL A 134 -8.89 -4.31 -4.51
C VAL A 134 -8.89 -3.78 -3.07
N MET A 135 -7.83 -4.05 -2.30
CA MET A 135 -7.71 -3.63 -0.90
C MET A 135 -7.52 -2.12 -0.74
N ILE A 136 -6.80 -1.46 -1.67
CA ILE A 136 -6.40 -0.05 -1.55
C ILE A 136 -7.35 0.88 -2.28
N LEU A 137 -8.09 0.38 -3.27
CA LEU A 137 -9.04 1.15 -4.07
C LEU A 137 -9.99 2.02 -3.21
N PRO A 138 -10.61 1.52 -2.13
CA PRO A 138 -11.45 2.32 -1.25
C PRO A 138 -10.72 3.53 -0.66
N THR A 139 -9.47 3.36 -0.26
CA THR A 139 -8.65 4.44 0.32
C THR A 139 -8.40 5.55 -0.70
N ILE A 140 -7.99 5.19 -1.93
CA ILE A 140 -7.74 6.18 -2.99
C ILE A 140 -9.03 6.89 -3.39
N VAL A 141 -10.15 6.16 -3.53
CA VAL A 141 -11.46 6.77 -3.84
C VAL A 141 -11.83 7.78 -2.77
N ARG A 142 -11.77 7.40 -1.50
CA ARG A 142 -12.19 8.24 -0.38
C ARG A 142 -11.31 9.49 -0.23
N THR A 143 -9.99 9.34 -0.19
CA THR A 143 -9.08 10.48 -0.06
C THR A 143 -9.19 11.44 -1.23
N THR A 144 -9.40 10.93 -2.45
CA THR A 144 -9.63 11.74 -3.64
C THR A 144 -10.97 12.48 -3.57
N GLN A 145 -12.07 11.81 -3.14
CA GLN A 145 -13.36 12.47 -2.96
C GLN A 145 -13.29 13.58 -1.91
N GLU A 146 -12.65 13.31 -0.76
CA GLU A 146 -12.46 14.32 0.28
C GLU A 146 -11.70 15.53 -0.25
N SER A 147 -10.62 15.31 -1.03
CA SER A 147 -9.87 16.38 -1.69
C SER A 147 -10.69 17.16 -2.71
N LEU A 148 -11.45 16.48 -3.55
CA LEU A 148 -12.32 17.16 -4.52
C LEU A 148 -13.38 18.02 -3.82
N LYS A 149 -13.92 17.56 -2.69
CA LYS A 149 -14.93 18.31 -1.89
C LYS A 149 -14.35 19.56 -1.21
N THR A 150 -13.03 19.67 -0.99
CA THR A 150 -12.41 20.88 -0.42
C THR A 150 -12.35 22.04 -1.42
N VAL A 151 -12.43 21.79 -2.72
CA VAL A 151 -12.39 22.82 -3.75
C VAL A 151 -13.68 23.68 -3.67
N PRO A 152 -13.59 25.03 -3.52
CA PRO A 152 -14.76 25.89 -3.39
C PRO A 152 -15.73 25.78 -4.57
N GLN A 153 -17.03 25.80 -4.27
CA GLN A 153 -18.08 25.72 -5.29
C GLN A 153 -18.02 26.90 -6.28
N SER A 154 -17.57 28.07 -5.81
CA SER A 154 -17.40 29.27 -6.66
C SER A 154 -16.43 29.06 -7.83
N TYR A 155 -15.44 28.18 -7.68
CA TYR A 155 -14.50 27.87 -8.78
C TYR A 155 -15.19 27.07 -9.89
N ARG A 156 -16.10 26.16 -9.51
CA ARG A 156 -16.93 25.39 -10.45
C ARG A 156 -17.89 26.29 -11.18
N GLU A 157 -18.62 27.13 -10.46
CA GLU A 157 -19.61 28.08 -11.00
C GLU A 157 -18.94 29.12 -11.92
N GLY A 158 -17.76 29.63 -11.52
CA GLY A 158 -17.00 30.57 -12.36
C GLY A 158 -16.58 29.95 -13.68
N ALA A 159 -16.04 28.73 -13.67
CA ALA A 159 -15.63 28.02 -14.88
C ALA A 159 -16.84 27.73 -15.81
N LEU A 160 -17.95 27.26 -15.23
CA LEU A 160 -19.18 26.99 -16.00
C LEU A 160 -19.79 28.29 -16.54
N GLY A 161 -19.77 29.39 -15.76
CA GLY A 161 -20.24 30.71 -16.19
C GLY A 161 -19.43 31.30 -17.36
N LEU A 162 -18.17 30.96 -17.49
CA LEU A 162 -17.33 31.29 -18.65
C LEU A 162 -17.54 30.36 -19.85
N GLY A 163 -18.51 29.42 -19.77
CA GLY A 163 -18.85 28.52 -20.87
C GLY A 163 -17.98 27.23 -20.90
N ALA A 164 -17.22 26.94 -19.88
CA ALA A 164 -16.47 25.70 -19.82
C ALA A 164 -17.38 24.47 -19.74
N GLY A 165 -17.11 23.43 -20.52
CA GLY A 165 -17.77 22.14 -20.36
C GLY A 165 -17.35 21.45 -19.04
N LYS A 166 -18.19 20.57 -18.52
CA LYS A 166 -18.02 19.93 -17.23
C LYS A 166 -16.65 19.20 -17.10
N TRP A 167 -16.25 18.47 -18.12
CA TRP A 167 -14.94 17.80 -18.15
C TRP A 167 -13.77 18.80 -18.14
N HIS A 168 -13.91 19.89 -18.90
CA HIS A 168 -12.89 20.94 -18.93
C HIS A 168 -12.74 21.58 -17.54
N MET A 169 -13.84 21.93 -16.88
CA MET A 169 -13.85 22.44 -15.50
C MET A 169 -13.15 21.46 -14.54
N VAL A 170 -13.50 20.17 -14.58
CA VAL A 170 -12.88 19.16 -13.70
C VAL A 170 -11.37 19.08 -13.92
N ARG A 171 -10.94 18.98 -15.20
CA ARG A 171 -9.52 18.77 -15.53
C ARG A 171 -8.64 20.01 -15.26
N THR A 172 -9.16 21.21 -15.49
CA THR A 172 -8.35 22.43 -15.46
C THR A 172 -8.52 23.25 -14.17
N VAL A 173 -9.63 23.06 -13.46
CA VAL A 173 -9.92 23.82 -12.24
C VAL A 173 -9.97 22.92 -11.02
N VAL A 174 -10.83 21.90 -11.02
CA VAL A 174 -11.07 21.11 -9.79
C VAL A 174 -9.89 20.20 -9.47
N LEU A 175 -9.44 19.42 -10.45
CA LEU A 175 -8.37 18.42 -10.23
C LEU A 175 -7.03 19.06 -9.82
N PRO A 176 -6.56 20.16 -10.45
CA PRO A 176 -5.33 20.82 -10.01
C PRO A 176 -5.39 21.39 -8.59
N ASN A 177 -6.58 21.86 -8.17
CA ASN A 177 -6.77 22.36 -6.79
C ASN A 177 -6.95 21.25 -5.74
N ALA A 178 -7.19 20.02 -6.17
CA ALA A 178 -7.33 18.85 -5.30
C ALA A 178 -6.06 17.98 -5.27
N ILE A 179 -5.00 18.34 -6.00
CA ILE A 179 -3.83 17.47 -6.22
C ILE A 179 -3.09 17.12 -4.93
N ASP A 180 -2.99 18.05 -3.99
CA ASP A 180 -2.27 17.85 -2.72
C ASP A 180 -2.88 16.71 -1.89
N GLY A 181 -4.20 16.63 -1.84
CA GLY A 181 -4.85 15.54 -1.13
C GLY A 181 -4.84 14.23 -1.90
N ILE A 182 -4.83 14.27 -3.24
CA ILE A 182 -4.64 13.06 -4.06
C ILE A 182 -3.23 12.50 -3.83
N VAL A 183 -2.21 13.36 -3.82
CA VAL A 183 -0.82 12.96 -3.50
C VAL A 183 -0.72 12.38 -2.09
N THR A 184 -1.38 13.00 -1.12
CA THR A 184 -1.46 12.45 0.25
C THR A 184 -2.09 11.06 0.26
N GLY A 185 -3.18 10.86 -0.50
CA GLY A 185 -3.79 9.55 -0.69
C GLY A 185 -2.84 8.52 -1.31
N CYS A 186 -2.03 8.93 -2.28
CA CYS A 186 -0.99 8.07 -2.87
C CYS A 186 0.07 7.66 -1.85
N ILE A 187 0.56 8.60 -1.05
CA ILE A 187 1.55 8.33 0.02
C ILE A 187 0.99 7.31 1.01
N LEU A 188 -0.24 7.50 1.49
CA LEU A 188 -0.91 6.57 2.38
C LEU A 188 -1.08 5.17 1.74
N ALA A 189 -1.43 5.12 0.46
CA ALA A 189 -1.55 3.86 -0.28
C ALA A 189 -0.21 3.13 -0.40
N VAL A 190 0.87 3.83 -0.76
CA VAL A 190 2.21 3.25 -0.86
C VAL A 190 2.68 2.75 0.51
N GLY A 191 2.48 3.53 1.57
CA GLY A 191 2.81 3.11 2.95
C GLY A 191 2.07 1.82 3.33
N ARG A 192 0.79 1.69 2.96
CA ARG A 192 0.00 0.47 3.20
C ARG A 192 0.51 -0.71 2.38
N ILE A 193 0.91 -0.52 1.11
CA ILE A 193 1.50 -1.57 0.27
C ILE A 193 2.82 -2.07 0.87
N VAL A 194 3.70 -1.16 1.27
CA VAL A 194 5.00 -1.49 1.86
C VAL A 194 4.84 -2.30 3.15
N GLY A 195 3.83 -2.00 3.95
CA GLY A 195 3.56 -2.71 5.20
C GLY A 195 2.77 -4.02 5.06
N GLU A 196 2.24 -4.34 3.86
CA GLU A 196 1.35 -5.48 3.70
C GLU A 196 2.12 -6.80 3.57
N SER A 197 1.78 -7.76 4.42
CA SER A 197 2.35 -9.11 4.38
C SER A 197 1.27 -10.18 4.23
N ALA A 198 0.19 -10.09 4.99
CA ALA A 198 -0.80 -11.16 5.09
C ALA A 198 -1.49 -11.47 3.76
N ALA A 199 -1.91 -10.45 3.00
CA ALA A 199 -2.52 -10.67 1.69
C ALA A 199 -1.51 -11.22 0.68
N LEU A 200 -0.25 -10.79 0.74
CA LEU A 200 0.80 -11.18 -0.19
C LEU A 200 1.32 -12.61 0.04
N LEU A 201 1.27 -13.11 1.27
CA LEU A 201 1.61 -14.50 1.58
C LEU A 201 0.82 -15.48 0.71
N PHE A 202 -0.46 -15.19 0.44
CA PHE A 202 -1.35 -16.07 -0.33
C PHE A 202 -1.31 -15.83 -1.83
N THR A 203 -0.86 -14.66 -2.28
CA THR A 203 -1.01 -14.23 -3.69
C THR A 203 0.30 -13.99 -4.40
N ALA A 204 1.29 -13.38 -3.75
CA ALA A 204 2.61 -13.15 -4.34
C ALA A 204 3.58 -14.32 -4.11
N GLY A 205 3.42 -15.04 -3.00
CA GLY A 205 4.25 -16.21 -2.66
C GLY A 205 5.53 -15.87 -1.90
N PHE A 206 6.40 -16.88 -1.74
CA PHE A 206 7.57 -16.85 -0.85
C PHE A 206 8.92 -16.87 -1.58
N GLY A 207 8.94 -16.75 -2.90
CA GLY A 207 10.16 -16.88 -3.70
C GLY A 207 11.21 -15.81 -3.34
N LEU A 208 12.44 -16.24 -3.09
CA LEU A 208 13.58 -15.39 -2.72
C LEU A 208 14.61 -15.27 -3.86
N ILE A 209 14.23 -15.67 -5.07
CA ILE A 209 15.10 -15.65 -6.25
C ILE A 209 15.02 -14.28 -6.91
N LEU A 210 16.16 -13.81 -7.39
CA LEU A 210 16.22 -12.58 -8.15
C LEU A 210 15.73 -12.83 -9.57
N ASN A 211 14.60 -12.25 -9.92
CA ASN A 211 14.02 -12.28 -11.26
C ASN A 211 13.94 -10.87 -11.83
N ASP A 212 13.90 -10.79 -13.17
CA ASP A 212 13.52 -9.56 -13.86
C ASP A 212 12.03 -9.24 -13.64
N PHE A 213 11.61 -8.03 -13.98
CA PHE A 213 10.25 -7.55 -13.74
C PHE A 213 9.18 -8.46 -14.36
N PHE A 214 9.34 -8.85 -15.63
CA PHE A 214 8.34 -9.66 -16.33
C PHE A 214 8.23 -11.08 -15.77
N THR A 215 9.34 -11.68 -15.40
CA THR A 215 9.36 -13.01 -14.76
C THR A 215 8.73 -12.95 -13.36
N SER A 216 8.98 -11.89 -12.58
CA SER A 216 8.42 -11.69 -11.25
C SER A 216 6.89 -11.52 -11.27
N LEU A 217 6.31 -11.05 -12.38
CA LEU A 217 4.85 -10.96 -12.51
C LEU A 217 4.16 -12.30 -12.39
N GLN A 218 4.80 -13.38 -12.85
CA GLN A 218 4.22 -14.72 -12.95
C GLN A 218 4.99 -15.80 -12.18
N SER A 219 5.88 -15.40 -11.30
CA SER A 219 6.65 -16.30 -10.44
C SER A 219 6.55 -15.89 -8.99
N SER A 220 6.59 -16.89 -8.10
CA SER A 220 6.57 -16.67 -6.65
C SER A 220 7.65 -15.66 -6.25
N SER A 221 7.24 -14.53 -5.66
CA SER A 221 8.09 -13.36 -5.42
C SER A 221 7.76 -12.73 -4.06
N ALA A 222 8.60 -13.02 -3.06
CA ALA A 222 8.43 -12.45 -1.73
C ALA A 222 8.82 -10.96 -1.71
N THR A 223 7.93 -10.12 -1.15
CA THR A 223 8.26 -8.74 -0.79
C THR A 223 9.09 -8.68 0.50
N LEU A 224 9.58 -7.51 0.88
CA LEU A 224 10.34 -7.32 2.12
C LEU A 224 9.54 -7.75 3.36
N THR A 225 8.25 -7.44 3.44
CA THR A 225 7.40 -7.82 4.57
C THR A 225 7.14 -9.32 4.62
N VAL A 226 6.95 -9.96 3.47
CA VAL A 226 6.84 -11.42 3.37
C VAL A 226 8.17 -12.08 3.74
N ALA A 227 9.29 -11.55 3.26
CA ALA A 227 10.63 -12.04 3.62
C ALA A 227 10.91 -11.90 5.13
N LEU A 228 10.51 -10.78 5.74
CA LEU A 228 10.59 -10.59 7.19
C LEU A 228 9.87 -11.72 7.94
N TYR A 229 8.64 -12.03 7.53
CA TYR A 229 7.87 -13.12 8.11
C TYR A 229 8.60 -14.47 7.97
N VAL A 230 9.08 -14.78 6.76
CA VAL A 230 9.78 -16.04 6.47
C VAL A 230 11.06 -16.17 7.30
N TYR A 231 11.89 -15.13 7.36
CA TYR A 231 13.13 -15.17 8.14
C TYR A 231 12.88 -15.23 9.64
N ALA A 232 11.87 -14.51 10.15
CA ALA A 232 11.54 -14.49 11.56
C ALA A 232 10.92 -15.81 12.05
N ASN A 233 9.92 -16.33 11.34
CA ASN A 233 9.08 -17.43 11.83
C ASN A 233 9.43 -18.80 11.26
N GLU A 234 9.85 -18.88 9.99
CA GLU A 234 10.09 -20.18 9.35
C GLU A 234 11.57 -20.59 9.43
N ARG A 235 12.48 -19.62 9.35
CA ARG A 235 13.93 -19.88 9.35
C ARG A 235 14.62 -19.64 10.68
N GLY A 236 13.99 -18.91 11.59
CA GLY A 236 14.59 -18.55 12.88
C GLY A 236 15.76 -17.56 12.79
N GLU A 237 15.97 -16.94 11.62
CA GLU A 237 17.03 -15.96 11.34
C GLU A 237 16.63 -14.57 11.85
N THR A 238 16.52 -14.44 13.17
CA THR A 238 16.02 -13.21 13.81
C THR A 238 16.86 -11.97 13.52
N GLY A 239 18.19 -12.14 13.35
CA GLY A 239 19.09 -11.03 13.00
C GLY A 239 18.75 -10.44 11.63
N VAL A 240 18.51 -11.29 10.61
CA VAL A 240 18.09 -10.87 9.26
C VAL A 240 16.72 -10.24 9.31
N ALA A 241 15.78 -10.80 10.07
CA ALA A 241 14.44 -10.24 10.24
C ALA A 241 14.49 -8.82 10.83
N PHE A 242 15.30 -8.56 11.86
CA PHE A 242 15.49 -7.21 12.40
C PHE A 242 16.15 -6.26 11.40
N ALA A 243 17.09 -6.74 10.59
CA ALA A 243 17.69 -5.94 9.52
C ALA A 243 16.63 -5.53 8.48
N ILE A 244 15.79 -6.47 8.03
CA ILE A 244 14.67 -6.16 7.11
C ILE A 244 13.68 -5.18 7.74
N ALA A 245 13.31 -5.38 9.01
CA ALA A 245 12.42 -4.48 9.72
C ALA A 245 12.99 -3.05 9.78
N THR A 246 14.30 -2.91 10.00
CA THR A 246 14.98 -1.60 9.99
C THR A 246 14.90 -0.95 8.61
N ILE A 247 15.13 -1.70 7.53
CA ILE A 247 15.00 -1.19 6.16
C ILE A 247 13.57 -0.75 5.86
N LEU A 248 12.57 -1.56 6.25
CA LEU A 248 11.15 -1.20 6.09
C LEU A 248 10.80 0.08 6.84
N MET A 249 11.32 0.26 8.06
CA MET A 249 11.11 1.50 8.82
C MET A 249 11.75 2.70 8.13
N ILE A 250 12.98 2.56 7.63
CA ILE A 250 13.64 3.63 6.87
C ILE A 250 12.83 3.98 5.62
N LEU A 251 12.37 2.97 4.86
CA LEU A 251 11.52 3.20 3.69
C LEU A 251 10.22 3.93 4.06
N THR A 252 9.57 3.53 5.15
CA THR A 252 8.33 4.17 5.61
C THR A 252 8.54 5.61 6.04
N PHE A 253 9.69 5.96 6.62
CA PHE A 253 10.03 7.34 6.96
C PHE A 253 10.42 8.21 5.74
N LEU A 254 10.86 7.58 4.65
CA LEU A 254 11.23 8.29 3.41
C LEU A 254 10.03 8.55 2.50
N ILE A 255 8.94 7.81 2.65
CA ILE A 255 7.66 7.99 1.93
C ILE A 255 6.84 9.10 2.58
#